data_53446d530f42866f0e9766c40dc1ae46
#
_entry.id   53446d530f42866f0e9766c40dc1ae46
#
_cell.length_a   1.000
_cell.length_b   1.000
_cell.length_c   1.000
_cell.angle_alpha   90.00
_cell.angle_beta   90.00
_cell.angle_gamma   90.00
#
_symmetry.space_group_name_H-M   'P 1'
#
loop_
_entity.id
_entity.type
_entity.pdbx_description
1 polymer ?
#
loop_
_entity_poly.entity_id
_entity_poly.type
_entity_poly.pdbx_seq_one_letter_code
_entity_poly.pdbx_strand_id
1 'polypeptide(L)' 'MGNFTFEEMNLMCIYNTGSRTGLIDSLREMRGELSPEETELREVTDSALTKL' A
#
# COMPACT_ATOMS: atom_id res chain seq x y z
N MET A 1 2.81 -15.84 6.21
CA MET A 1 3.48 -14.74 5.51
C MET A 1 2.89 -14.54 4.13
N GLY A 2 2.42 -13.34 3.82
CA GLY A 2 1.81 -13.08 2.53
C GLY A 2 2.83 -12.99 1.41
N ASN A 3 2.42 -13.40 0.23
CA ASN A 3 3.25 -13.30 -0.95
C ASN A 3 2.97 -11.95 -1.61
N PHE A 4 3.84 -10.99 -1.35
CA PHE A 4 3.71 -9.66 -1.93
C PHE A 4 4.40 -9.62 -3.28
N THR A 5 3.79 -8.89 -4.21
CA THR A 5 4.42 -8.65 -5.50
C THR A 5 5.55 -7.65 -5.33
N PHE A 6 6.38 -7.55 -6.36
CA PHE A 6 7.49 -6.62 -6.36
C PHE A 6 6.99 -5.18 -6.18
N GLU A 7 5.90 -4.84 -6.86
CA GLU A 7 5.29 -3.52 -6.77
C GLU A 7 4.75 -3.24 -5.38
N GLU A 8 4.13 -4.23 -4.77
CA GLU A 8 3.63 -4.09 -3.41
C GLU A 8 4.77 -3.86 -2.42
N MET A 9 5.87 -4.57 -2.59
CA MET A 9 7.02 -4.41 -1.72
C MET A 9 7.65 -3.04 -1.86
N ASN A 10 7.74 -2.53 -3.07
CA ASN A 10 8.24 -1.18 -3.31
C ASN A 10 7.37 -0.13 -2.63
N LEU A 11 6.06 -0.29 -2.76
CA LEU A 11 5.11 0.63 -2.16
C LEU A 11 5.25 0.64 -0.64
N MET A 12 5.31 -0.55 -0.06
CA MET A 12 5.46 -0.67 1.39
C MET A 12 6.77 -0.09 1.89
N CYS A 13 7.82 -0.22 1.11
CA CYS A 13 9.11 0.33 1.47
C CYS A 13 9.08 1.86 1.53
N ILE A 14 8.37 2.47 0.59
CA ILE A 14 8.22 3.93 0.53
C ILE A 14 7.45 4.45 1.74
N TYR A 15 6.41 3.75 2.14
CA TYR A 15 5.51 4.20 3.19
C TYR A 15 5.77 3.58 4.55
N ASN A 16 6.86 2.82 4.66
CA ASN A 16 7.20 2.16 5.92
C ASN A 16 7.53 3.17 7.01
N THR A 17 6.82 3.07 8.12
CA THR A 17 7.01 3.96 9.27
C THR A 17 7.68 3.24 10.43
N GLY A 18 8.13 2.01 10.21
CA GLY A 18 8.75 1.22 11.26
C GLY A 18 7.81 0.28 11.98
N SER A 19 6.50 0.38 11.73
CA SER A 19 5.52 -0.52 12.31
C SER A 19 4.48 -0.90 11.28
N ARG A 20 3.90 -2.08 11.47
CA ARG A 20 2.88 -2.57 10.55
C ARG A 20 1.63 -1.69 10.59
N THR A 21 1.22 -1.29 11.79
CA THR A 21 0.05 -0.44 11.96
C THR A 21 0.26 0.91 11.28
N GLY A 22 1.43 1.48 11.46
CA GLY A 22 1.76 2.75 10.81
C GLY A 22 1.77 2.64 9.31
N LEU A 23 2.29 1.52 8.78
CA LEU A 23 2.30 1.28 7.36
C LEU A 23 0.88 1.20 6.80
N ILE A 24 0.02 0.47 7.48
CA ILE A 24 -1.38 0.33 7.08
C ILE A 24 -2.07 1.69 7.05
N ASP A 25 -1.88 2.48 8.09
CA ASP A 25 -2.48 3.81 8.18
C ASP A 25 -1.97 4.72 7.06
N SER A 26 -0.66 4.68 6.80
CA SER A 26 -0.07 5.49 5.74
C SER A 26 -0.62 5.12 4.37
N LEU A 27 -0.76 3.83 4.10
CA LEU A 27 -1.30 3.36 2.83
C LEU A 27 -2.76 3.75 2.67
N ARG A 28 -3.53 3.67 3.74
CA ARG A 28 -4.94 4.07 3.71
C ARG A 28 -5.11 5.56 3.43
N GLU A 29 -4.29 6.37 4.03
CA GLU A 29 -4.32 7.81 3.79
C GLU A 29 -3.97 8.11 2.34
N MET A 30 -2.91 7.52 1.85
CA MET A 30 -2.48 7.72 0.48
C MET A 30 -3.56 7.27 -0.50
N ARG A 31 -4.18 6.12 -0.22
CA ARG A 31 -5.24 5.59 -1.08
C ARG A 31 -6.42 6.55 -1.19
N GLY A 32 -6.76 7.21 -0.09
CA GLY A 32 -7.84 8.18 -0.09
C GLY A 32 -7.56 9.43 -0.90
N GLU A 33 -6.29 9.69 -1.17
CA GLU A 33 -5.89 10.88 -1.93
C GLU A 33 -5.58 10.57 -3.39
N LEU A 34 -5.68 9.32 -3.80
CA LEU A 34 -5.43 8.95 -5.17
C LEU A 34 -6.51 9.50 -6.10
N SER A 35 -6.08 10.01 -7.25
CA SER A 35 -7.04 10.47 -8.25
C SER A 35 -7.67 9.27 -8.95
N PRO A 36 -8.84 9.46 -9.57
CA PRO A 36 -9.52 8.36 -10.27
C PRO A 36 -8.69 7.74 -11.39
N GLU A 37 -7.68 8.47 -11.88
CA GLU A 37 -6.84 7.99 -12.96
C GLU A 37 -5.74 7.05 -12.48
N GLU A 38 -5.48 7.04 -11.19
CA GLU A 38 -4.41 6.21 -10.61
C GLU A 38 -4.94 4.84 -10.19
N THR A 39 -5.61 4.17 -11.11
CA THR A 39 -6.21 2.88 -10.82
C THR A 39 -5.19 1.80 -10.52
N GLU A 40 -4.08 1.81 -11.22
CA GLU A 40 -3.01 0.82 -11.01
C GLU A 40 -2.45 0.92 -9.60
N LEU A 41 -2.12 2.12 -9.18
CA LEU A 41 -1.58 2.35 -7.84
C LEU A 41 -2.62 1.99 -6.77
N ARG A 42 -3.87 2.29 -7.04
CA ARG A 42 -4.96 1.93 -6.12
C ARG A 42 -5.07 0.42 -5.98
N GLU A 43 -4.97 -0.31 -7.08
CA GLU A 43 -5.05 -1.76 -7.05
C GLU A 43 -3.89 -2.36 -6.27
N VAL A 44 -2.69 -1.87 -6.50
CA VAL A 44 -1.51 -2.32 -5.76
C VAL A 44 -1.67 -2.04 -4.27
N THR A 45 -2.16 -0.85 -3.94
CA THR A 45 -2.38 -0.47 -2.56
C THR A 45 -3.42 -1.35 -1.88
N ASP A 46 -4.55 -1.58 -2.57
CA ASP A 46 -5.60 -2.43 -2.04
C ASP A 46 -5.11 -3.86 -1.84
N SER A 47 -4.33 -4.36 -2.79
CA SER A 47 -3.79 -5.70 -2.70
C SER A 47 -2.84 -5.82 -1.50
N ALA A 48 -1.98 -4.83 -1.31
CA ALA A 48 -1.06 -4.81 -0.18
C ALA A 48 -1.83 -4.75 1.14
N LEU A 49 -2.84 -3.89 1.22
CA LEU A 49 -3.65 -3.75 2.43
C LEU A 49 -4.39 -5.05 2.76
N THR A 50 -4.84 -5.77 1.75
CA THR A 50 -5.53 -7.04 1.95
C THR A 50 -4.59 -8.08 2.56
N LYS A 51 -3.34 -8.05 2.17
CA LYS A 51 -2.33 -9.00 2.65
C LYS A 51 -1.74 -8.61 4.00
N LEU A 52 -1.82 -7.37 4.36
CA LEU A 52 -1.38 -6.90 5.66
C LEU A 52 -2.44 -7.15 6.72
#